data_6fd91c741b8c0b44c4c68952400f3dea
#
_entry.id   6fd91c741b8c0b44c4c68952400f3dea
#
_cell.length_a   1.000
_cell.length_b   1.000
_cell.length_c   1.000
_cell.angle_alpha   90.00
_cell.angle_beta   90.00
_cell.angle_gamma   90.00
#
_symmetry.space_group_name_H-M   'P 1'
#
loop_
_entity.id
_entity.type
_entity.pdbx_description
1 polymer ?
#
loop_
_entity_poly.entity_id
_entity_poly.type
_entity_poly.pdbx_seq_one_letter_code
_entity_poly.pdbx_strand_id
1 'polypeptide(L)'
;MTITIPQISIDEVYISVLKAKLVTNEEGWSKMMPIDHAVRPSGSIIMDALVTLLHKKRLYYPTEVAEYFQKKTRDLDGAIRVLTGMSLSRFMLLYRLKQVQEYLCCTSLTAIEISSRCGYPNSSTMGYLFRKEFGMTPGMYRQAHRPRNYNELYAW
;
A
#
# COMPACT_ATOMS: atom_id res chain seq x y z
N MET A 1 31.73 8.37 17.06
CA MET A 1 30.83 8.97 16.05
C MET A 1 29.61 8.06 15.91
N THR A 2 28.43 8.59 16.11
CA THR A 2 27.17 7.83 15.90
C THR A 2 26.65 8.16 14.52
N ILE A 3 26.50 7.16 13.65
CA ILE A 3 25.90 7.32 12.34
C ILE A 3 24.41 6.97 12.47
N THR A 4 23.55 7.94 12.22
CA THR A 4 22.12 7.73 12.19
C THR A 4 21.66 7.54 10.75
N ILE A 5 21.05 6.39 10.45
CA ILE A 5 20.44 6.13 9.14
C ILE A 5 19.00 6.65 9.19
N PRO A 6 18.62 7.61 8.33
CA PRO A 6 17.22 8.06 8.26
C PRO A 6 16.29 6.89 7.95
N GLN A 7 15.21 6.77 8.72
CA GLN A 7 14.22 5.71 8.52
C GLN A 7 13.24 6.12 7.43
N ILE A 8 12.92 5.19 6.53
CA ILE A 8 11.94 5.37 5.46
C ILE A 8 10.59 4.88 5.96
N SER A 9 9.57 5.73 5.92
CA SER A 9 8.20 5.36 6.25
C SER A 9 7.44 4.83 5.03
N ILE A 10 6.40 4.03 5.27
CA ILE A 10 5.52 3.53 4.19
C ILE A 10 4.83 4.69 3.48
N ASP A 11 4.40 5.71 4.20
CA ASP A 11 3.72 6.87 3.62
C ASP A 11 4.58 7.64 2.63
N GLU A 12 5.90 7.68 2.82
CA GLU A 12 6.83 8.33 1.90
C GLU A 12 6.96 7.61 0.56
N VAL A 13 6.78 6.29 0.54
CA VAL A 13 7.08 5.44 -0.63
C VAL A 13 5.83 4.79 -1.23
N TYR A 14 4.67 4.93 -0.59
CA TYR A 14 3.44 4.29 -1.03
C TYR A 14 3.01 4.79 -2.42
N ILE A 15 2.63 3.87 -3.29
CA ILE A 15 2.10 4.15 -4.63
C ILE A 15 0.60 3.87 -4.62
N SER A 16 -0.21 4.87 -4.97
CA SER A 16 -1.68 4.73 -5.01
C SER A 16 -2.14 3.61 -5.94
N VAL A 17 -3.21 2.93 -5.55
CA VAL A 17 -3.89 1.93 -6.38
C VAL A 17 -4.94 2.53 -7.32
N LEU A 18 -5.26 3.81 -7.14
CA LEU A 18 -6.26 4.52 -7.95
C LEU A 18 -5.67 4.98 -9.28
N LYS A 19 -6.53 5.09 -10.30
CA LYS A 19 -6.14 5.60 -11.63
C LYS A 19 -6.16 7.11 -11.71
N ALA A 20 -7.16 7.74 -11.10
CA ALA A 20 -7.36 9.18 -11.15
C ALA A 20 -8.16 9.68 -9.94
N LYS A 21 -8.03 10.96 -9.65
CA LYS A 21 -8.82 11.67 -8.64
C LYS A 21 -9.30 13.03 -9.14
N LEU A 22 -10.43 13.50 -8.61
CA LEU A 22 -10.94 14.81 -8.89
C LEU A 22 -10.09 15.88 -8.18
N VAL A 23 -9.58 16.84 -8.93
CA VAL A 23 -8.79 17.96 -8.41
C VAL A 23 -9.53 19.24 -8.73
N THR A 24 -9.74 20.08 -7.73
CA THR A 24 -10.38 21.40 -7.86
C THR A 24 -9.30 22.48 -7.74
N ASN A 25 -9.25 23.40 -8.71
CA ASN A 25 -8.32 24.52 -8.68
C ASN A 25 -8.80 25.65 -7.77
N GLU A 26 -8.00 26.69 -7.60
CA GLU A 26 -8.32 27.86 -6.78
C GLU A 26 -9.56 28.62 -7.25
N GLU A 27 -9.91 28.52 -8.55
CA GLU A 27 -11.07 29.15 -9.15
C GLU A 27 -12.36 28.33 -9.00
N GLY A 28 -12.28 27.13 -8.39
CA GLY A 28 -13.42 26.24 -8.18
C GLY A 28 -13.71 25.28 -9.34
N TRP A 29 -12.89 25.25 -10.39
CA TRP A 29 -13.03 24.30 -11.49
C TRP A 29 -12.46 22.94 -11.09
N SER A 30 -13.23 21.89 -11.35
CA SER A 30 -12.85 20.52 -11.03
C SER A 30 -12.57 19.71 -12.29
N LYS A 31 -11.49 18.92 -12.25
CA LYS A 31 -11.10 18.03 -13.34
C LYS A 31 -10.59 16.71 -12.77
N MET A 32 -10.95 15.60 -13.41
CA MET A 32 -10.38 14.29 -13.11
C MET A 32 -8.93 14.25 -13.62
N MET A 33 -7.99 14.11 -12.71
CA MET A 33 -6.56 14.10 -13.01
C MET A 33 -5.98 12.70 -12.79
N PRO A 34 -5.19 12.17 -13.76
CA PRO A 34 -4.47 10.92 -13.55
C PRO A 34 -3.55 11.01 -12.34
N ILE A 35 -3.49 9.92 -11.58
CA ILE A 35 -2.55 9.78 -10.45
C ILE A 35 -1.22 9.27 -11.01
N ASP A 36 -0.13 9.96 -10.65
CA ASP A 36 1.21 9.51 -10.98
C ASP A 36 1.57 8.27 -10.15
N HIS A 37 1.87 7.16 -10.84
CA HIS A 37 2.33 5.91 -10.23
C HIS A 37 3.85 5.74 -10.32
N ALA A 38 4.58 6.78 -10.65
CA ALA A 38 6.03 6.76 -10.64
C ALA A 38 6.54 6.57 -9.20
N VAL A 39 7.60 5.78 -9.07
CA VAL A 39 8.27 5.58 -7.79
C VAL A 39 8.94 6.89 -7.37
N ARG A 40 8.63 7.37 -6.18
CA ARG A 40 9.33 8.50 -5.58
C ARG A 40 10.68 8.01 -5.07
N PRO A 41 11.81 8.58 -5.51
CA PRO A 41 13.11 8.16 -5.04
C PRO A 41 13.21 8.30 -3.51
N SER A 42 13.44 7.18 -2.83
CA SER A 42 13.59 7.13 -1.36
C SER A 42 15.03 7.34 -0.90
N GLY A 43 15.97 7.36 -1.84
CA GLY A 43 17.40 7.30 -1.56
C GLY A 43 17.95 5.87 -1.47
N SER A 44 17.11 4.85 -1.57
CA SER A 44 17.50 3.45 -1.57
C SER A 44 16.95 2.72 -2.80
N ILE A 45 17.85 2.18 -3.61
CA ILE A 45 17.48 1.36 -4.79
C ILE A 45 16.69 0.13 -4.38
N ILE A 46 17.04 -0.51 -3.25
CA ILE A 46 16.33 -1.68 -2.73
C ILE A 46 14.88 -1.32 -2.37
N MET A 47 14.67 -0.21 -1.69
CA MET A 47 13.34 0.24 -1.31
C MET A 47 12.51 0.61 -2.54
N ASP A 48 13.07 1.34 -3.48
CA ASP A 48 12.39 1.74 -4.71
C ASP A 48 11.99 0.53 -5.55
N ALA A 49 12.86 -0.48 -5.64
CA ALA A 49 12.56 -1.75 -6.28
C ALA A 49 11.47 -2.55 -5.54
N LEU A 50 11.52 -2.59 -4.22
CA LEU A 50 10.52 -3.29 -3.40
C LEU A 50 9.13 -2.69 -3.58
N VAL A 51 8.98 -1.38 -3.46
CA VAL A 51 7.65 -0.75 -3.60
C VAL A 51 7.11 -0.86 -5.04
N THR A 52 7.98 -0.80 -6.03
CA THR A 52 7.60 -1.07 -7.43
C THR A 52 7.04 -2.48 -7.59
N LEU A 53 7.71 -3.47 -7.00
CA LEU A 53 7.29 -4.86 -7.03
C LEU A 53 5.95 -5.06 -6.32
N LEU A 54 5.79 -4.52 -5.11
CA LEU A 54 4.55 -4.63 -4.34
C LEU A 54 3.37 -3.92 -5.01
N HIS A 55 3.63 -2.84 -5.73
CA HIS A 55 2.60 -2.15 -6.52
C HIS A 55 2.15 -2.97 -7.75
N LYS A 56 3.08 -3.61 -8.43
CA LYS A 56 2.81 -4.32 -9.70
C LYS A 56 2.38 -5.78 -9.51
N LYS A 57 2.78 -6.43 -8.43
CA LYS A 57 2.56 -7.86 -8.20
C LYS A 57 1.75 -8.10 -6.92
N ARG A 58 0.94 -9.14 -6.95
CA ARG A 58 0.09 -9.56 -5.82
C ARG A 58 0.82 -10.59 -4.97
N LEU A 59 1.90 -10.17 -4.33
CA LEU A 59 2.74 -11.03 -3.50
C LEU A 59 2.27 -11.03 -2.05
N TYR A 60 2.21 -12.21 -1.45
CA TYR A 60 1.78 -12.39 -0.06
C TYR A 60 2.95 -12.74 0.87
N TYR A 61 3.84 -13.60 0.45
CA TYR A 61 4.95 -14.09 1.27
C TYR A 61 6.26 -13.36 0.99
N PRO A 62 7.09 -13.11 2.03
CA PRO A 62 8.43 -12.55 1.85
C PRO A 62 9.34 -13.39 0.95
N THR A 63 9.16 -14.71 0.95
CA THR A 63 9.91 -15.63 0.07
C THR A 63 9.67 -15.35 -1.40
N GLU A 64 8.45 -15.01 -1.80
CA GLU A 64 8.11 -14.64 -3.17
C GLU A 64 8.84 -13.36 -3.61
N VAL A 65 8.93 -12.38 -2.70
CA VAL A 65 9.67 -11.15 -2.95
C VAL A 65 11.16 -11.42 -3.11
N ALA A 66 11.73 -12.24 -2.23
CA ALA A 66 13.14 -12.61 -2.27
C ALA A 66 13.52 -13.30 -3.59
N GLU A 67 12.63 -14.10 -4.16
CA GLU A 67 12.84 -14.73 -5.48
C GLU A 67 13.02 -13.69 -6.60
N TYR A 68 12.19 -12.64 -6.63
CA TYR A 68 12.34 -11.55 -7.59
C TYR A 68 13.66 -10.80 -7.45
N PHE A 69 14.17 -10.66 -6.22
CA PHE A 69 15.45 -10.02 -5.94
C PHE A 69 16.64 -10.97 -6.16
N GLN A 70 16.41 -12.26 -6.39
CA GLN A 70 17.44 -13.29 -6.47
C GLN A 70 18.37 -13.27 -5.26
N LYS A 71 17.79 -13.08 -4.07
CA LYS A 71 18.45 -13.00 -2.78
C LYS A 71 17.80 -13.92 -1.77
N LYS A 72 18.55 -14.26 -0.71
CA LYS A 72 17.95 -14.97 0.41
C LYS A 72 17.00 -14.05 1.16
N THR A 73 15.87 -14.60 1.60
CA THR A 73 14.86 -13.86 2.39
C THR A 73 15.49 -13.17 3.60
N ARG A 74 16.43 -13.83 4.27
CA ARG A 74 17.16 -13.28 5.43
C ARG A 74 17.93 -12.00 5.07
N ASP A 75 18.61 -11.99 3.95
CA ASP A 75 19.44 -10.84 3.54
C ASP A 75 18.57 -9.65 3.18
N LEU A 76 17.46 -9.89 2.46
CA LEU A 76 16.50 -8.86 2.14
C LEU A 76 15.79 -8.33 3.41
N ASP A 77 15.39 -9.20 4.32
CA ASP A 77 14.81 -8.81 5.61
C ASP A 77 15.77 -7.92 6.41
N GLY A 78 17.04 -8.26 6.47
CA GLY A 78 18.06 -7.45 7.11
C GLY A 78 18.18 -6.05 6.51
N ALA A 79 18.19 -5.94 5.19
CA ALA A 79 18.23 -4.66 4.49
C ALA A 79 16.99 -3.79 4.80
N ILE A 80 15.81 -4.39 4.79
CA ILE A 80 14.56 -3.66 5.09
C ILE A 80 14.52 -3.22 6.56
N ARG A 81 15.02 -4.02 7.49
CA ARG A 81 15.13 -3.61 8.92
C ARG A 81 16.05 -2.41 9.10
N VAL A 82 17.15 -2.34 8.38
CA VAL A 82 18.06 -1.19 8.42
C VAL A 82 17.38 0.06 7.86
N LEU A 83 16.64 -0.06 6.76
CA LEU A 83 16.02 1.06 6.06
C LEU A 83 14.73 1.58 6.73
N THR A 84 13.97 0.72 7.39
CA THR A 84 12.62 1.04 7.89
C THR A 84 12.44 0.82 9.39
N GLY A 85 13.32 0.08 10.05
CA GLY A 85 13.13 -0.39 11.41
C GLY A 85 12.16 -1.56 11.53
N MET A 86 11.59 -2.05 10.42
CA MET A 86 10.61 -3.13 10.37
C MET A 86 11.17 -4.36 9.66
N SER A 87 10.64 -5.55 10.00
CA SER A 87 10.87 -6.75 9.20
C SER A 87 10.25 -6.61 7.80
N LEU A 88 10.75 -7.38 6.85
CA LEU A 88 10.15 -7.46 5.51
C LEU A 88 8.69 -7.90 5.57
N SER A 89 8.36 -8.90 6.39
CA SER A 89 6.97 -9.34 6.61
C SER A 89 6.08 -8.21 7.12
N ARG A 90 6.55 -7.45 8.10
CA ARG A 90 5.80 -6.33 8.67
C ARG A 90 5.59 -5.21 7.65
N PHE A 91 6.63 -4.86 6.91
CA PHE A 91 6.57 -3.86 5.84
C PHE A 91 5.54 -4.26 4.76
N MET A 92 5.61 -5.50 4.28
CA MET A 92 4.66 -6.02 3.29
C MET A 92 3.22 -6.02 3.81
N LEU A 93 3.02 -6.42 5.07
CA LEU A 93 1.70 -6.41 5.70
C LEU A 93 1.12 -4.99 5.73
N LEU A 94 1.86 -4.04 6.23
CA LEU A 94 1.40 -2.64 6.34
C LEU A 94 1.19 -1.99 4.96
N TYR A 95 2.05 -2.29 3.99
CA TYR A 95 1.89 -1.81 2.62
C TYR A 95 0.58 -2.31 2.00
N ARG A 96 0.31 -3.61 2.12
CA ARG A 96 -0.96 -4.19 1.62
C ARG A 96 -2.18 -3.64 2.35
N LEU A 97 -2.12 -3.49 3.68
CA LEU A 97 -3.21 -2.91 4.44
C LEU A 97 -3.49 -1.46 4.05
N LYS A 98 -2.45 -0.72 3.67
CA LYS A 98 -2.63 0.63 3.12
C LYS A 98 -3.36 0.60 1.78
N GLN A 99 -3.06 -0.36 0.91
CA GLN A 99 -3.83 -0.58 -0.32
C GLN A 99 -5.30 -0.91 0.00
N VAL A 100 -5.56 -1.78 0.97
CA VAL A 100 -6.92 -2.12 1.43
C VAL A 100 -7.66 -0.87 1.91
N GLN A 101 -7.03 -0.04 2.74
CA GLN A 101 -7.62 1.22 3.20
C GLN A 101 -8.02 2.12 2.03
N GLU A 102 -7.15 2.28 1.05
CA GLU A 102 -7.43 3.13 -0.11
C GLU A 102 -8.60 2.58 -0.93
N TYR A 103 -8.65 1.28 -1.20
CA TYR A 103 -9.80 0.67 -1.87
C TYR A 103 -11.11 0.81 -1.07
N LEU A 104 -11.06 0.66 0.25
CA LEU A 104 -12.23 0.83 1.10
C LEU A 104 -12.78 2.26 1.07
N CYS A 105 -11.90 3.26 1.09
CA CYS A 105 -12.27 4.68 1.14
C CYS A 105 -12.69 5.25 -0.21
N CYS A 106 -12.22 4.68 -1.31
CA CYS A 106 -12.28 5.34 -2.61
C CYS A 106 -13.08 4.57 -3.67
N THR A 107 -13.51 3.34 -3.38
CA THR A 107 -14.13 2.46 -4.38
C THR A 107 -15.40 1.78 -3.88
N SER A 108 -16.13 1.17 -4.83
CA SER A 108 -17.27 0.28 -4.55
C SER A 108 -16.88 -1.20 -4.49
N LEU A 109 -15.59 -1.53 -4.61
CA LEU A 109 -15.11 -2.92 -4.61
C LEU A 109 -15.54 -3.65 -3.33
N THR A 110 -15.96 -4.90 -3.49
CA THR A 110 -16.32 -5.77 -2.36
C THR A 110 -15.07 -6.22 -1.60
N ALA A 111 -15.25 -6.73 -0.39
CA ALA A 111 -14.14 -7.29 0.40
C ALA A 111 -13.42 -8.42 -0.35
N ILE A 112 -14.16 -9.25 -1.10
CA ILE A 112 -13.58 -10.34 -1.91
C ILE A 112 -12.72 -9.76 -3.02
N GLU A 113 -13.20 -8.77 -3.76
CA GLU A 113 -12.46 -8.11 -4.83
C GLU A 113 -11.21 -7.40 -4.31
N ILE A 114 -11.30 -6.69 -3.18
CA ILE A 114 -10.17 -6.02 -2.54
C ILE A 114 -9.13 -7.05 -2.10
N SER A 115 -9.54 -8.13 -1.44
CA SER A 115 -8.61 -9.17 -0.99
C SER A 115 -7.83 -9.78 -2.15
N SER A 116 -8.51 -10.06 -3.26
CA SER A 116 -7.88 -10.56 -4.48
C SER A 116 -6.87 -9.56 -5.07
N ARG A 117 -7.24 -8.29 -5.16
CA ARG A 117 -6.37 -7.24 -5.70
C ARG A 117 -5.14 -6.98 -4.85
N CYS A 118 -5.26 -7.14 -3.52
CA CYS A 118 -4.16 -6.92 -2.59
C CYS A 118 -3.31 -8.17 -2.32
N GLY A 119 -3.57 -9.28 -3.00
CA GLY A 119 -2.78 -10.51 -2.88
C GLY A 119 -3.08 -11.34 -1.64
N TYR A 120 -4.21 -11.14 -0.98
CA TYR A 120 -4.64 -12.00 0.13
C TYR A 120 -5.22 -13.32 -0.39
N PRO A 121 -5.02 -14.43 0.35
CA PRO A 121 -5.60 -15.73 -0.04
C PRO A 121 -7.14 -15.71 -0.05
N ASN A 122 -7.75 -14.93 0.84
CA ASN A 122 -9.20 -14.77 0.94
C ASN A 122 -9.57 -13.51 1.74
N SER A 123 -10.85 -13.13 1.68
CA SER A 123 -11.36 -11.97 2.40
C SER A 123 -11.36 -12.14 3.93
N SER A 124 -11.47 -13.37 4.43
CA SER A 124 -11.43 -13.65 5.87
C SER A 124 -10.07 -13.37 6.47
N THR A 125 -9.00 -13.80 5.80
CA THR A 125 -7.62 -13.49 6.22
C THR A 125 -7.35 -11.99 6.19
N MET A 126 -7.76 -11.31 5.13
CA MET A 126 -7.66 -9.86 5.02
C MET A 126 -8.41 -9.17 6.15
N GLY A 127 -9.66 -9.55 6.40
CA GLY A 127 -10.49 -8.97 7.45
C GLY A 127 -9.90 -9.15 8.84
N TYR A 128 -9.38 -10.33 9.13
CA TYR A 128 -8.71 -10.61 10.40
C TYR A 128 -7.48 -9.72 10.62
N LEU A 129 -6.59 -9.65 9.64
CA LEU A 129 -5.36 -8.84 9.73
C LEU A 129 -5.68 -7.34 9.79
N PHE A 130 -6.69 -6.89 9.03
CA PHE A 130 -7.15 -5.51 9.06
C PHE A 130 -7.68 -5.12 10.45
N ARG A 131 -8.56 -5.95 11.01
CA ARG A 131 -9.12 -5.72 12.36
C ARG A 131 -8.04 -5.75 13.43
N LYS A 132 -7.09 -6.67 13.33
CA LYS A 132 -5.97 -6.77 14.28
C LYS A 132 -5.12 -5.49 14.28
N GLU A 133 -4.91 -4.90 13.11
CA GLU A 133 -4.08 -3.69 12.98
C GLU A 133 -4.84 -2.40 13.33
N PHE A 134 -6.08 -2.27 12.89
CA PHE A 134 -6.83 -1.01 13.00
C PHE A 134 -7.96 -1.02 14.03
N GLY A 135 -8.23 -2.14 14.68
CA GLY A 135 -9.26 -2.26 15.71
C GLY A 135 -10.70 -2.26 15.20
N MET A 136 -10.92 -2.25 13.88
CA MET A 136 -12.24 -2.29 13.25
C MET A 136 -12.24 -3.17 12.01
N THR A 137 -13.42 -3.67 11.62
CA THR A 137 -13.56 -4.46 10.40
C THR A 137 -13.41 -3.59 9.16
N PRO A 138 -13.04 -4.17 7.98
CA PRO A 138 -13.02 -3.42 6.72
C PRO A 138 -14.33 -2.71 6.42
N GLY A 139 -15.47 -3.35 6.68
CA GLY A 139 -16.80 -2.75 6.47
C GLY A 139 -17.05 -1.54 7.38
N MET A 140 -16.69 -1.62 8.65
CA MET A 140 -16.77 -0.50 9.59
C MET A 140 -15.85 0.65 9.17
N TYR A 141 -14.65 0.35 8.73
CA TYR A 141 -13.71 1.34 8.23
C TYR A 141 -14.25 2.09 7.01
N ARG A 142 -14.79 1.36 6.03
CA ARG A 142 -15.45 1.93 4.85
C ARG A 142 -16.59 2.88 5.25
N GLN A 143 -17.46 2.43 6.14
CA GLN A 143 -18.59 3.23 6.60
C GLN A 143 -18.14 4.54 7.28
N ALA A 144 -17.06 4.48 8.04
CA ALA A 144 -16.53 5.66 8.76
C ALA A 144 -15.76 6.64 7.86
N HIS A 145 -15.10 6.16 6.81
CA HIS A 145 -14.11 6.95 6.06
C HIS A 145 -14.45 7.22 4.59
N ARG A 146 -15.32 6.42 3.95
CA ARG A 146 -15.64 6.63 2.55
C ARG A 146 -16.59 7.81 2.35
N PRO A 147 -16.23 8.82 1.53
CA PRO A 147 -17.13 9.91 1.17
C PRO A 147 -18.39 9.39 0.44
N ARG A 148 -19.52 10.04 0.60
CA ARG A 148 -20.76 9.64 -0.09
C ARG A 148 -20.63 9.72 -1.61
N ASN A 149 -19.89 10.70 -2.11
CA ASN A 149 -19.64 10.94 -3.52
C ASN A 149 -18.32 10.33 -4.02
N TYR A 150 -17.86 9.26 -3.41
CA TYR A 150 -16.56 8.63 -3.76
C TYR A 150 -16.43 8.29 -5.25
N ASN A 151 -17.54 7.90 -5.90
CA ASN A 151 -17.56 7.57 -7.32
C ASN A 151 -17.35 8.79 -8.24
N GLU A 152 -17.61 10.00 -7.75
CA GLU A 152 -17.31 11.25 -8.46
C GLU A 152 -15.87 11.71 -8.21
N LEU A 153 -15.29 11.34 -7.06
CA LEU A 153 -13.97 11.79 -6.62
C LEU A 153 -12.82 10.94 -7.15
N TYR A 154 -13.06 9.65 -7.40
CA TYR A 154 -12.00 8.69 -7.69
C TYR A 154 -12.32 7.79 -8.87
N ALA A 155 -11.28 7.42 -9.63
CA ALA A 155 -11.33 6.36 -10.64
C ALA A 155 -10.36 5.22 -10.25
N TRP A 156 -10.80 3.98 -10.43
CA TRP A 156 -10.04 2.77 -10.05
C TRP A 156 -10.08 1.67 -11.11
#